data_4a77fade74ec682013d253f9713fe788
#
_entry.id   4a77fade74ec682013d253f9713fe788
#
_cell.length_a   1.000
_cell.length_b   1.000
_cell.length_c   1.000
_cell.angle_alpha   90.00
_cell.angle_beta   90.00
_cell.angle_gamma   90.00
#
_symmetry.space_group_name_H-M   'P 1'
#
loop_
_entity.id
_entity.type
_entity.pdbx_description
1 polymer ?
#
loop_
_entity_poly.entity_id
_entity_poly.type
_entity_poly.pdbx_seq_one_letter_code
_entity_poly.pdbx_strand_id
1 'polypeptide(L)'
;ITLLLFIILGLSIDVTGEANTDDLLNSISASFNVTPWLFLVPVIVIGLIVKKTEPLVALLVGTLLAGIFAIIFQPEVVNGITGANSMTFKSAYKGVMEAITSKVVVPTENKTLTDLFTSGGMAKMLPTIWLILCAMVFGGIMDAIGALSRISESLLKLAHSTFGLFASTVGSCLALNITASDQYLAIVVPGKMFAKAYRDKGLAPENLSRTLEDTGT
;
A
#
# COMPACT_ATOMS: atom_id res chain seq x y z
N ILE A 1 7.90 -8.41 -19.03
CA ILE A 1 9.02 -9.33 -18.69
C ILE A 1 8.62 -10.16 -17.48
N THR A 2 8.22 -9.55 -16.35
CA THR A 2 7.85 -10.24 -15.11
C THR A 2 6.72 -11.27 -15.31
N LEU A 3 5.66 -10.90 -16.02
CA LEU A 3 4.54 -11.78 -16.30
C LEU A 3 4.95 -12.98 -17.15
N LEU A 4 5.82 -12.80 -18.15
CA LEU A 4 6.41 -13.87 -18.96
C LEU A 4 7.25 -14.83 -18.09
N LEU A 5 8.03 -14.30 -17.17
CA LEU A 5 8.87 -15.07 -16.26
C LEU A 5 8.01 -15.93 -15.31
N PHE A 6 6.93 -15.38 -14.77
CA PHE A 6 5.97 -16.13 -13.95
C PHE A 6 5.21 -17.20 -14.74
N ILE A 7 4.86 -16.94 -16.01
CA ILE A 7 4.25 -17.96 -16.87
C ILE A 7 5.23 -19.11 -17.13
N ILE A 8 6.49 -18.82 -17.46
CA ILE A 8 7.52 -19.83 -17.68
C ILE A 8 7.77 -20.66 -16.42
N LEU A 9 7.89 -19.99 -15.27
CA LEU A 9 8.04 -20.68 -13.97
C LEU A 9 6.81 -21.53 -13.64
N GLY A 10 5.61 -21.01 -13.85
CA GLY A 10 4.36 -21.73 -13.60
C GLY A 10 4.18 -22.96 -14.49
N LEU A 11 4.69 -22.94 -15.73
CA LEU A 11 4.68 -24.08 -16.63
C LEU A 11 5.78 -25.11 -16.31
N SER A 12 6.86 -24.69 -15.63
CA SER A 12 7.98 -25.57 -15.29
C SER A 12 7.90 -26.20 -13.89
N ILE A 13 7.00 -25.70 -13.04
CA ILE A 13 6.77 -26.25 -11.71
C ILE A 13 5.60 -27.22 -11.79
N ASP A 14 5.89 -28.51 -11.72
CA ASP A 14 4.87 -29.54 -11.52
C ASP A 14 4.30 -29.38 -10.10
N VAL A 15 3.17 -28.70 -10.01
CA VAL A 15 2.43 -28.55 -8.75
C VAL A 15 1.70 -29.89 -8.50
N THR A 16 2.42 -30.85 -7.95
CA THR A 16 1.85 -32.14 -7.48
C THR A 16 1.19 -32.03 -6.11
N GLY A 17 1.00 -30.81 -5.60
CA GLY A 17 0.18 -30.56 -4.41
C GLY A 17 -1.29 -30.53 -4.81
N GLU A 18 -2.09 -31.51 -4.38
CA GLU A 18 -3.52 -31.34 -4.28
C GLU A 18 -3.77 -30.15 -3.33
N ALA A 19 -3.86 -28.95 -3.91
CA ALA A 19 -4.44 -27.83 -3.20
C ALA A 19 -5.88 -28.26 -2.91
N ASN A 20 -6.22 -28.51 -1.66
CA ASN A 20 -7.55 -28.87 -1.22
C ASN A 20 -8.45 -27.63 -1.39
N THR A 21 -8.70 -27.32 -2.67
CA THR A 21 -9.38 -26.10 -3.12
C THR A 21 -10.82 -26.10 -2.63
N ASP A 22 -11.40 -27.31 -2.53
CA ASP A 22 -12.78 -27.47 -2.09
C ASP A 22 -12.94 -27.12 -0.61
N ASP A 23 -12.00 -27.50 0.26
CA ASP A 23 -12.02 -27.13 1.68
C ASP A 23 -11.82 -25.62 1.87
N LEU A 24 -10.97 -25.00 1.03
CA LEU A 24 -10.78 -23.55 1.04
C LEU A 24 -12.05 -22.82 0.60
N LEU A 25 -12.66 -23.26 -0.50
CA LEU A 25 -13.90 -22.68 -1.02
C LEU A 25 -15.07 -22.85 -0.02
N ASN A 26 -15.19 -24.02 0.61
CA ASN A 26 -16.18 -24.27 1.63
C ASN A 26 -15.97 -23.37 2.86
N SER A 27 -14.74 -23.21 3.33
CA SER A 27 -14.42 -22.33 4.44
C SER A 27 -14.70 -20.85 4.12
N ILE A 28 -14.46 -20.42 2.88
CA ILE A 28 -14.78 -19.05 2.43
C ILE A 28 -16.30 -18.85 2.37
N SER A 29 -17.04 -19.78 1.75
CA SER A 29 -18.48 -19.68 1.61
C SER A 29 -19.23 -19.83 2.93
N ALA A 30 -18.65 -20.52 3.92
CA ALA A 30 -19.18 -20.58 5.28
C ALA A 30 -18.97 -19.28 6.07
N SER A 31 -17.88 -18.55 5.77
CA SER A 31 -17.52 -17.31 6.50
C SER A 31 -18.08 -16.05 5.83
N PHE A 32 -18.26 -16.05 4.52
CA PHE A 32 -18.66 -14.87 3.73
C PHE A 32 -19.77 -15.20 2.74
N ASN A 33 -20.75 -14.33 2.66
CA ASN A 33 -21.76 -14.37 1.60
C ASN A 33 -21.22 -13.72 0.32
N VAL A 34 -20.62 -14.55 -0.53
CA VAL A 34 -19.99 -14.07 -1.79
C VAL A 34 -21.07 -13.92 -2.86
N THR A 35 -21.45 -12.69 -3.16
CA THR A 35 -22.43 -12.36 -4.19
C THR A 35 -21.83 -11.45 -5.26
N PRO A 36 -22.27 -11.54 -6.54
CA PRO A 36 -21.79 -10.68 -7.61
C PRO A 36 -21.98 -9.18 -7.34
N TRP A 37 -22.98 -8.82 -6.52
CA TRP A 37 -23.25 -7.43 -6.13
C TRP A 37 -22.10 -6.77 -5.38
N LEU A 38 -21.26 -7.55 -4.70
CA LEU A 38 -20.08 -7.02 -3.99
C LEU A 38 -19.06 -6.39 -4.96
N PHE A 39 -19.02 -6.86 -6.22
CA PHE A 39 -18.16 -6.27 -7.26
C PHE A 39 -18.59 -4.86 -7.67
N LEU A 40 -19.80 -4.42 -7.31
CA LEU A 40 -20.24 -3.07 -7.60
C LEU A 40 -19.39 -2.00 -6.92
N VAL A 41 -18.88 -2.29 -5.71
CA VAL A 41 -18.03 -1.36 -4.96
C VAL A 41 -16.72 -1.07 -5.69
N PRO A 42 -15.88 -2.05 -6.05
CA PRO A 42 -14.67 -1.79 -6.81
C PRO A 42 -14.95 -1.20 -8.20
N VAL A 43 -16.04 -1.58 -8.87
CA VAL A 43 -16.43 -0.99 -10.17
C VAL A 43 -16.72 0.50 -10.04
N ILE A 44 -17.45 0.92 -8.99
CA ILE A 44 -17.72 2.35 -8.73
C ILE A 44 -16.41 3.10 -8.45
N VAL A 45 -15.51 2.53 -7.62
CA VAL A 45 -14.21 3.15 -7.31
C VAL A 45 -13.37 3.31 -8.58
N ILE A 46 -13.28 2.28 -9.42
CA ILE A 46 -12.57 2.36 -10.71
C ILE A 46 -13.22 3.42 -11.61
N GLY A 47 -14.56 3.48 -11.66
CA GLY A 47 -15.29 4.49 -12.41
C GLY A 47 -14.97 5.92 -11.96
N LEU A 48 -14.83 6.15 -10.65
CA LEU A 48 -14.43 7.45 -10.10
C LEU A 48 -12.98 7.79 -10.48
N ILE A 49 -12.07 6.83 -10.45
CA ILE A 49 -10.67 7.03 -10.84
C ILE A 49 -10.57 7.36 -12.34
N VAL A 50 -11.31 6.64 -13.19
CA VAL A 50 -11.37 6.91 -14.64
C VAL A 50 -11.92 8.31 -14.92
N LYS A 51 -12.88 8.78 -14.10
CA LYS A 51 -13.39 10.17 -14.16
C LYS A 51 -12.41 11.21 -13.63
N LYS A 52 -11.19 10.82 -13.26
CA LYS A 52 -10.13 11.72 -12.73
C LYS A 52 -10.53 12.43 -11.43
N THR A 53 -11.39 11.83 -10.61
CA THR A 53 -11.63 12.33 -9.26
C THR A 53 -10.38 12.15 -8.41
N GLU A 54 -10.22 13.00 -7.40
CA GLU A 54 -9.07 12.89 -6.49
C GLU A 54 -9.03 11.50 -5.84
N PRO A 55 -7.87 10.82 -5.82
CA PRO A 55 -7.72 9.46 -5.30
C PRO A 55 -8.24 9.31 -3.86
N LEU A 56 -8.02 10.32 -3.02
CA LEU A 56 -8.48 10.33 -1.63
C LEU A 56 -10.01 10.30 -1.53
N VAL A 57 -10.68 11.07 -2.37
CA VAL A 57 -12.16 11.10 -2.44
C VAL A 57 -12.70 9.77 -2.96
N ALA A 58 -12.09 9.20 -3.99
CA ALA A 58 -12.50 7.91 -4.55
C ALA A 58 -12.38 6.77 -3.52
N LEU A 59 -11.27 6.74 -2.76
CA LEU A 59 -11.05 5.76 -1.70
C LEU A 59 -12.01 5.96 -0.52
N LEU A 60 -12.28 7.20 -0.11
CA LEU A 60 -13.25 7.49 0.94
C LEU A 60 -14.65 7.02 0.58
N VAL A 61 -15.10 7.34 -0.64
CA VAL A 61 -16.40 6.88 -1.16
C VAL A 61 -16.44 5.36 -1.21
N GLY A 62 -15.36 4.72 -1.69
CA GLY A 62 -15.23 3.26 -1.72
C GLY A 62 -15.36 2.64 -0.33
N THR A 63 -14.69 3.20 0.67
CA THR A 63 -14.73 2.72 2.05
C THR A 63 -16.13 2.84 2.66
N LEU A 64 -16.81 3.97 2.44
CA LEU A 64 -18.18 4.18 2.93
C LEU A 64 -19.17 3.23 2.25
N LEU A 65 -19.06 3.06 0.92
CA LEU A 65 -19.88 2.10 0.19
C LEU A 65 -19.63 0.67 0.66
N ALA A 66 -18.36 0.28 0.84
CA ALA A 66 -18.02 -1.04 1.37
C ALA A 66 -18.63 -1.28 2.75
N GLY A 67 -18.64 -0.27 3.62
CA GLY A 67 -19.30 -0.34 4.93
C GLY A 67 -20.83 -0.57 4.81
N ILE A 68 -21.49 0.13 3.90
CA ILE A 68 -22.93 -0.06 3.63
C ILE A 68 -23.19 -1.47 3.10
N PHE A 69 -22.39 -1.91 2.13
CA PHE A 69 -22.51 -3.26 1.56
C PHE A 69 -22.22 -4.36 2.60
N ALA A 70 -21.28 -4.13 3.52
CA ALA A 70 -21.01 -5.05 4.61
C ALA A 70 -22.24 -5.22 5.52
N ILE A 71 -22.95 -4.15 5.84
CA ILE A 71 -24.18 -4.21 6.66
C ILE A 71 -25.28 -5.01 5.94
N ILE A 72 -25.41 -4.84 4.61
CA ILE A 72 -26.50 -5.44 3.82
C ILE A 72 -26.19 -6.91 3.49
N PHE A 73 -24.98 -7.21 3.05
CA PHE A 73 -24.61 -8.52 2.51
C PHE A 73 -23.85 -9.42 3.49
N GLN A 74 -23.25 -8.85 4.56
CA GLN A 74 -22.41 -9.55 5.54
C GLN A 74 -22.84 -9.29 7.00
N PRO A 75 -24.13 -9.37 7.35
CA PRO A 75 -24.60 -9.03 8.69
C PRO A 75 -23.99 -9.92 9.77
N GLU A 76 -23.72 -11.19 9.47
CA GLU A 76 -23.10 -12.13 10.41
C GLU A 76 -21.67 -11.76 10.75
N VAL A 77 -20.88 -11.36 9.76
CA VAL A 77 -19.51 -10.88 9.96
C VAL A 77 -19.50 -9.61 10.82
N VAL A 78 -20.37 -8.65 10.49
CA VAL A 78 -20.48 -7.38 11.25
C VAL A 78 -20.92 -7.63 12.69
N ASN A 79 -21.87 -8.52 12.92
CA ASN A 79 -22.28 -8.92 14.27
C ASN A 79 -21.17 -9.67 15.01
N GLY A 80 -20.44 -10.54 14.32
CA GLY A 80 -19.26 -11.23 14.88
C GLY A 80 -18.18 -10.29 15.39
N ILE A 81 -17.92 -9.19 14.65
CA ILE A 81 -16.95 -8.16 15.06
C ILE A 81 -17.40 -7.47 16.37
N THR A 82 -18.68 -7.15 16.48
CA THR A 82 -19.21 -6.41 17.65
C THR A 82 -19.61 -7.30 18.83
N GLY A 83 -19.67 -8.61 18.64
CA GLY A 83 -20.22 -9.55 19.61
C GLY A 83 -21.74 -9.38 19.83
N ALA A 84 -22.47 -8.80 18.90
CA ALA A 84 -23.89 -8.54 19.01
C ALA A 84 -24.72 -9.73 18.49
N ASN A 85 -25.78 -10.12 19.22
CA ASN A 85 -26.66 -11.21 18.81
C ASN A 85 -27.70 -10.80 17.75
N SER A 86 -27.85 -9.48 17.48
CA SER A 86 -28.80 -8.97 16.51
C SER A 86 -28.28 -7.71 15.83
N MET A 87 -28.63 -7.57 14.55
CA MET A 87 -28.29 -6.38 13.78
C MET A 87 -29.18 -5.20 14.22
N THR A 88 -28.57 -4.25 14.90
CA THR A 88 -29.18 -2.98 15.29
C THR A 88 -28.36 -1.87 14.62
N PHE A 89 -28.96 -0.70 14.40
CA PHE A 89 -28.23 0.45 13.84
C PHE A 89 -26.93 0.75 14.61
N LYS A 90 -26.97 0.62 15.94
CA LYS A 90 -25.80 0.81 16.81
C LYS A 90 -24.73 -0.28 16.59
N SER A 91 -25.11 -1.55 16.48
CA SER A 91 -24.16 -2.65 16.21
C SER A 91 -23.59 -2.55 14.79
N ALA A 92 -24.41 -2.21 13.80
CA ALA A 92 -23.97 -1.99 12.43
C ALA A 92 -22.92 -0.86 12.33
N TYR A 93 -23.22 0.30 12.91
CA TYR A 93 -22.30 1.43 12.96
C TYR A 93 -21.00 1.06 13.69
N LYS A 94 -21.11 0.45 14.88
CA LYS A 94 -19.95 0.04 15.66
C LYS A 94 -19.08 -0.97 14.88
N GLY A 95 -19.69 -1.99 14.28
CA GLY A 95 -18.96 -3.02 13.53
C GLY A 95 -18.22 -2.45 12.31
N VAL A 96 -18.85 -1.57 11.55
CA VAL A 96 -18.20 -0.91 10.41
C VAL A 96 -17.06 0.00 10.88
N MET A 97 -17.28 0.79 11.93
CA MET A 97 -16.23 1.65 12.48
C MET A 97 -15.06 0.84 13.04
N GLU A 98 -15.33 -0.25 13.72
CA GLU A 98 -14.32 -1.16 14.25
C GLU A 98 -13.52 -1.83 13.12
N ALA A 99 -14.19 -2.25 12.04
CA ALA A 99 -13.55 -2.81 10.85
C ALA A 99 -12.62 -1.82 10.13
N ILE A 100 -13.00 -0.54 10.10
CA ILE A 100 -12.19 0.53 9.47
C ILE A 100 -11.01 0.92 10.36
N THR A 101 -11.22 1.04 11.68
CA THR A 101 -10.23 1.67 12.57
C THR A 101 -9.31 0.68 13.26
N SER A 102 -9.79 -0.51 13.59
CA SER A 102 -9.13 -1.46 14.48
C SER A 102 -8.74 -2.76 13.79
N LYS A 103 -7.99 -3.58 14.52
CA LYS A 103 -7.69 -4.94 14.07
C LYS A 103 -8.94 -5.80 14.20
N VAL A 104 -9.37 -6.38 13.10
CA VAL A 104 -10.48 -7.34 13.05
C VAL A 104 -9.96 -8.69 12.58
N VAL A 105 -10.37 -9.74 13.27
CA VAL A 105 -10.06 -11.13 12.93
C VAL A 105 -11.37 -11.82 12.58
N VAL A 106 -11.47 -12.38 11.39
CA VAL A 106 -12.57 -13.26 11.00
C VAL A 106 -12.10 -14.70 11.21
N PRO A 107 -12.58 -15.39 12.27
CA PRO A 107 -12.13 -16.74 12.54
C PRO A 107 -12.66 -17.69 11.46
N THR A 108 -11.78 -18.50 10.92
CA THR A 108 -12.11 -19.59 9.98
C THR A 108 -11.47 -20.88 10.49
N GLU A 109 -11.94 -22.02 10.02
CA GLU A 109 -11.37 -23.32 10.38
C GLU A 109 -9.92 -23.48 9.92
N ASN A 110 -9.53 -22.74 8.87
CA ASN A 110 -8.18 -22.75 8.33
C ASN A 110 -7.37 -21.55 8.83
N LYS A 111 -6.27 -21.82 9.53
CA LYS A 111 -5.38 -20.77 10.08
C LYS A 111 -4.85 -19.82 9.01
N THR A 112 -4.50 -20.33 7.83
CA THR A 112 -3.98 -19.50 6.72
C THR A 112 -5.05 -18.52 6.24
N LEU A 113 -6.32 -18.97 6.15
CA LEU A 113 -7.45 -18.11 5.80
C LEU A 113 -7.74 -17.09 6.91
N THR A 114 -7.68 -17.49 8.16
CA THR A 114 -7.85 -16.58 9.31
C THR A 114 -6.79 -15.45 9.25
N ASP A 115 -5.53 -15.80 8.99
CA ASP A 115 -4.46 -14.81 8.86
C ASP A 115 -4.68 -13.89 7.65
N LEU A 116 -5.16 -14.43 6.53
CA LEU A 116 -5.45 -13.68 5.30
C LEU A 116 -6.63 -12.70 5.52
N PHE A 117 -7.68 -13.11 6.21
CA PHE A 117 -8.86 -12.28 6.49
C PHE A 117 -8.69 -11.37 7.71
N THR A 118 -7.55 -11.44 8.39
CA THR A 118 -7.23 -10.52 9.46
C THR A 118 -6.89 -9.15 8.90
N SER A 119 -7.75 -8.17 9.17
CA SER A 119 -7.52 -6.77 8.82
C SER A 119 -6.94 -6.01 10.00
N GLY A 120 -5.94 -5.17 9.75
CA GLY A 120 -5.36 -4.30 10.77
C GLY A 120 -6.05 -2.95 10.92
N GLY A 121 -6.96 -2.61 10.01
CA GLY A 121 -7.61 -1.32 9.96
C GLY A 121 -6.63 -0.14 9.89
N MET A 122 -7.12 1.05 10.19
CA MET A 122 -6.31 2.27 10.25
C MET A 122 -5.21 2.19 11.33
N ALA A 123 -5.46 1.47 12.41
CA ALA A 123 -4.49 1.32 13.50
C ALA A 123 -3.17 0.69 13.04
N LYS A 124 -3.22 -0.23 12.05
CA LYS A 124 -2.01 -0.84 11.46
C LYS A 124 -1.17 0.18 10.68
N MET A 125 -1.76 1.27 10.22
CA MET A 125 -1.06 2.32 9.46
C MET A 125 -0.41 3.38 10.36
N LEU A 126 -0.76 3.45 11.64
CA LEU A 126 -0.19 4.44 12.57
C LEU A 126 1.34 4.37 12.69
N PRO A 127 1.98 3.21 12.81
CA PRO A 127 3.44 3.12 12.80
C PRO A 127 4.07 3.68 11.51
N THR A 128 3.44 3.44 10.37
CA THR A 128 3.89 3.98 9.07
C THR A 128 3.77 5.50 9.03
N ILE A 129 2.65 6.06 9.51
CA ILE A 129 2.47 7.52 9.62
C ILE A 129 3.51 8.13 10.54
N TRP A 130 3.77 7.49 11.68
CA TRP A 130 4.80 7.92 12.63
C TRP A 130 6.19 7.92 12.00
N LEU A 131 6.53 6.87 11.26
CA LEU A 131 7.78 6.77 10.53
C LEU A 131 7.93 7.89 9.48
N ILE A 132 6.87 8.18 8.73
CA ILE A 132 6.87 9.28 7.75
C ILE A 132 7.12 10.62 8.44
N LEU A 133 6.47 10.88 9.57
CA LEU A 133 6.67 12.11 10.34
C LEU A 133 8.14 12.22 10.83
N CYS A 134 8.69 11.15 11.39
CA CYS A 134 10.09 11.12 11.80
C CYS A 134 11.05 11.35 10.62
N ALA A 135 10.79 10.72 9.47
CA ALA A 135 11.60 10.90 8.26
C ALA A 135 11.52 12.35 7.73
N MET A 136 10.34 12.97 7.80
CA MET A 136 10.15 14.37 7.41
C MET A 136 10.91 15.32 8.34
N VAL A 137 10.86 15.09 9.65
CA VAL A 137 11.62 15.89 10.64
C VAL A 137 13.12 15.71 10.44
N PHE A 138 13.58 14.46 10.31
CA PHE A 138 14.99 14.17 10.05
C PHE A 138 15.47 14.85 8.77
N GLY A 139 14.71 14.69 7.65
CA GLY A 139 15.03 15.34 6.39
C GLY A 139 15.06 16.87 6.50
N GLY A 140 14.14 17.48 7.28
CA GLY A 140 14.12 18.90 7.54
C GLY A 140 15.33 19.40 8.33
N ILE A 141 15.75 18.66 9.36
CA ILE A 141 16.97 18.98 10.14
C ILE A 141 18.21 18.87 9.24
N MET A 142 18.34 17.79 8.47
CA MET A 142 19.47 17.57 7.56
C MET A 142 19.56 18.65 6.49
N ASP A 143 18.43 19.16 6.02
CA ASP A 143 18.37 20.28 5.08
C ASP A 143 18.79 21.59 5.75
N ALA A 144 18.27 21.88 6.94
CA ALA A 144 18.57 23.10 7.71
C ALA A 144 20.05 23.24 8.06
N ILE A 145 20.73 22.15 8.40
CA ILE A 145 22.19 22.15 8.67
C ILE A 145 23.05 22.08 7.40
N GLY A 146 22.43 22.04 6.22
CA GLY A 146 23.13 21.97 4.93
C GLY A 146 23.81 20.62 4.63
N ALA A 147 23.53 19.58 5.42
CA ALA A 147 24.13 18.27 5.24
C ALA A 147 23.67 17.62 3.92
N LEU A 148 22.37 17.74 3.57
CA LEU A 148 21.84 17.23 2.30
C LEU A 148 22.50 17.91 1.10
N SER A 149 22.73 19.23 1.16
CA SER A 149 23.41 19.97 0.11
C SER A 149 24.86 19.51 -0.07
N ARG A 150 25.58 19.26 1.03
CA ARG A 150 26.97 18.75 0.98
C ARG A 150 27.07 17.36 0.38
N ILE A 151 26.17 16.46 0.79
CA ILE A 151 26.11 15.09 0.24
C ILE A 151 25.74 15.16 -1.24
N SER A 152 24.73 15.98 -1.60
CA SER A 152 24.33 16.17 -3.00
C SER A 152 25.45 16.71 -3.86
N GLU A 153 26.19 17.74 -3.41
CA GLU A 153 27.34 18.28 -4.13
C GLU A 153 28.43 17.22 -4.37
N SER A 154 28.68 16.36 -3.37
CA SER A 154 29.65 15.27 -3.50
C SER A 154 29.22 14.24 -4.54
N LEU A 155 27.94 13.87 -4.56
CA LEU A 155 27.38 12.95 -5.54
C LEU A 155 27.28 13.58 -6.93
N LEU A 156 26.97 14.88 -7.01
CA LEU A 156 26.91 15.62 -8.27
C LEU A 156 28.29 15.80 -8.94
N LYS A 157 29.35 15.84 -8.17
CA LYS A 157 30.72 15.82 -8.73
C LYS A 157 31.02 14.54 -9.50
N LEU A 158 30.36 13.44 -9.18
CA LEU A 158 30.41 12.16 -9.91
C LEU A 158 29.45 12.17 -11.12
N ALA A 159 28.46 13.06 -11.14
CA ALA A 159 27.40 13.14 -12.15
C ALA A 159 27.64 14.23 -13.19
N HIS A 160 28.70 14.09 -14.00
CA HIS A 160 29.04 15.08 -15.07
C HIS A 160 27.97 15.12 -16.18
N SER A 161 27.17 14.07 -16.37
CA SER A 161 26.13 13.95 -17.39
C SER A 161 24.76 13.78 -16.80
N THR A 162 23.70 13.93 -17.60
CA THR A 162 22.31 13.62 -17.20
C THR A 162 22.20 12.15 -16.79
N PHE A 163 22.87 11.26 -17.54
CA PHE A 163 22.91 9.83 -17.16
C PHE A 163 23.57 9.61 -15.80
N GLY A 164 24.67 10.31 -15.51
CA GLY A 164 25.34 10.24 -14.20
C GLY A 164 24.44 10.72 -13.07
N LEU A 165 23.57 11.71 -13.30
CA LEU A 165 22.59 12.19 -12.32
C LEU A 165 21.54 11.12 -12.02
N PHE A 166 20.98 10.49 -13.05
CA PHE A 166 20.04 9.36 -12.86
C PHE A 166 20.73 8.19 -12.13
N ALA A 167 21.94 7.81 -12.56
CA ALA A 167 22.68 6.72 -11.91
C ALA A 167 22.99 7.00 -10.44
N SER A 168 23.33 8.24 -10.09
CA SER A 168 23.57 8.65 -8.70
C SER A 168 22.28 8.62 -7.88
N THR A 169 21.14 9.02 -8.46
CA THR A 169 19.84 8.95 -7.79
C THR A 169 19.47 7.50 -7.52
N VAL A 170 19.54 6.64 -8.53
CA VAL A 170 19.28 5.19 -8.42
C VAL A 170 20.19 4.55 -7.38
N GLY A 171 21.50 4.81 -7.45
CA GLY A 171 22.47 4.29 -6.50
C GLY A 171 22.20 4.71 -5.06
N SER A 172 21.76 5.96 -4.86
CA SER A 172 21.37 6.46 -3.53
C SER A 172 20.11 5.79 -2.98
N CYS A 173 19.10 5.56 -3.82
CA CYS A 173 17.89 4.83 -3.44
C CYS A 173 18.22 3.39 -3.04
N LEU A 174 18.99 2.68 -3.87
CA LEU A 174 19.41 1.31 -3.58
C LEU A 174 20.26 1.21 -2.29
N ALA A 175 21.21 2.13 -2.12
CA ALA A 175 22.02 2.16 -0.91
C ALA A 175 21.16 2.37 0.36
N LEU A 176 20.17 3.25 0.31
CA LEU A 176 19.26 3.48 1.42
C LEU A 176 18.31 2.30 1.65
N ASN A 177 17.80 1.67 0.60
CA ASN A 177 17.00 0.45 0.73
C ASN A 177 17.77 -0.69 1.42
N ILE A 178 19.04 -0.87 1.07
CA ILE A 178 19.88 -1.91 1.67
C ILE A 178 20.24 -1.57 3.11
N THR A 179 20.56 -0.30 3.41
CA THR A 179 21.07 0.11 4.73
C THR A 179 19.97 0.41 5.73
N ALA A 180 18.91 1.08 5.31
CA ALA A 180 17.80 1.47 6.18
C ALA A 180 16.65 0.47 6.17
N SER A 181 16.58 -0.42 5.17
CA SER A 181 15.48 -1.38 4.97
C SER A 181 14.09 -0.72 4.99
N ASP A 182 14.02 0.56 4.57
CA ASP A 182 12.82 1.37 4.63
C ASP A 182 12.62 2.12 3.31
N GLN A 183 11.51 1.79 2.65
CA GLN A 183 11.13 2.35 1.36
C GLN A 183 10.88 3.87 1.41
N TYR A 184 10.29 4.38 2.50
CA TYR A 184 10.00 5.81 2.61
C TYR A 184 11.27 6.65 2.72
N LEU A 185 12.25 6.18 3.49
CA LEU A 185 13.56 6.84 3.56
C LEU A 185 14.29 6.80 2.23
N ALA A 186 14.23 5.68 1.51
CA ALA A 186 14.85 5.51 0.21
C ALA A 186 14.27 6.44 -0.88
N ILE A 187 13.05 6.93 -0.72
CA ILE A 187 12.39 7.88 -1.62
C ILE A 187 12.58 9.32 -1.14
N VAL A 188 12.26 9.60 0.13
CA VAL A 188 12.19 10.98 0.64
C VAL A 188 13.56 11.63 0.72
N VAL A 189 14.59 10.89 1.17
CA VAL A 189 15.94 11.47 1.32
C VAL A 189 16.56 11.79 -0.03
N PRO A 190 16.66 10.86 -1.01
CA PRO A 190 17.18 11.19 -2.34
C PRO A 190 16.32 12.23 -3.07
N GLY A 191 14.99 12.19 -2.87
CA GLY A 191 14.09 13.18 -3.44
C GLY A 191 14.47 14.60 -3.04
N LYS A 192 14.74 14.86 -1.77
CA LYS A 192 15.22 16.17 -1.29
C LYS A 192 16.64 16.50 -1.78
N MET A 193 17.51 15.50 -1.81
CA MET A 193 18.91 15.68 -2.21
C MET A 193 19.04 16.09 -3.68
N PHE A 194 18.34 15.42 -4.58
CA PHE A 194 18.51 15.60 -6.02
C PHE A 194 17.54 16.61 -6.65
N ALA A 195 16.50 17.09 -5.94
CA ALA A 195 15.49 17.99 -6.48
C ALA A 195 16.09 19.25 -7.14
N LYS A 196 17.06 19.87 -6.50
CA LYS A 196 17.76 21.04 -7.04
C LYS A 196 18.57 20.68 -8.29
N ALA A 197 19.29 19.57 -8.28
CA ALA A 197 20.14 19.14 -9.38
C ALA A 197 19.36 18.80 -10.65
N TYR A 198 18.19 18.19 -10.52
CA TYR A 198 17.30 17.95 -11.66
C TYR A 198 16.79 19.26 -12.23
N ARG A 199 16.41 20.21 -11.39
CA ARG A 199 15.98 21.54 -11.80
C ARG A 199 17.08 22.32 -12.50
N ASP A 200 18.30 22.32 -11.96
CA ASP A 200 19.44 23.02 -12.52
C ASP A 200 19.86 22.47 -13.90
N LYS A 201 19.57 21.18 -14.16
CA LYS A 201 19.76 20.56 -15.49
C LYS A 201 18.52 20.70 -16.41
N GLY A 202 17.51 21.46 -16.03
CA GLY A 202 16.31 21.68 -16.84
C GLY A 202 15.41 20.43 -16.98
N LEU A 203 15.58 19.44 -16.10
CA LEU A 203 14.74 18.24 -16.10
C LEU A 203 13.43 18.51 -15.36
N ALA A 204 12.33 18.03 -15.92
CA ALA A 204 11.02 18.14 -15.30
C ALA A 204 10.96 17.37 -13.96
N PRO A 205 10.23 17.87 -12.94
CA PRO A 205 10.11 17.22 -11.62
C PRO A 205 9.62 15.78 -11.69
N GLU A 206 8.81 15.46 -12.70
CA GLU A 206 8.28 14.12 -12.95
C GLU A 206 9.37 13.08 -13.21
N ASN A 207 10.49 13.50 -13.78
CA ASN A 207 11.63 12.60 -14.03
C ASN A 207 12.26 12.13 -12.72
N LEU A 208 12.39 13.03 -11.74
CA LEU A 208 12.87 12.66 -10.41
C LEU A 208 11.86 11.76 -9.70
N SER A 209 10.57 12.11 -9.71
CA SER A 209 9.50 11.34 -9.08
C SER A 209 9.48 9.90 -9.61
N ARG A 210 9.50 9.71 -10.92
CA ARG A 210 9.55 8.37 -11.53
C ARG A 210 10.79 7.60 -11.14
N THR A 211 11.98 8.24 -11.19
CA THR A 211 13.22 7.57 -10.81
C THR A 211 13.17 7.07 -9.36
N LEU A 212 12.61 7.87 -8.46
CA LEU A 212 12.48 7.53 -7.05
C LEU A 212 11.44 6.41 -6.85
N GLU A 213 10.32 6.47 -7.56
CA GLU A 213 9.26 5.47 -7.49
C GLU A 213 9.74 4.11 -8.03
N ASP A 214 10.42 4.10 -9.18
CA ASP A 214 10.90 2.88 -9.84
C ASP A 214 12.08 2.20 -9.11
N THR A 215 12.80 2.92 -8.24
CA THR A 215 14.03 2.43 -7.59
C THR A 215 13.99 2.44 -6.08
N GLY A 216 13.09 3.21 -5.47
CA GLY A 216 12.90 3.28 -4.03
C GLY A 216 11.88 2.26 -3.51
N THR A 217 11.14 1.61 -4.41
CA THR A 217 10.20 0.53 -4.14
C THR A 217 10.81 -0.79 -4.59
#